data_30f4042adf87db9f84697d6a16dbfc72
#
_entry.id   30f4042adf87db9f84697d6a16dbfc72
#
_cell.length_a   1.000
_cell.length_b   1.000
_cell.length_c   1.000
_cell.angle_alpha   90.00
_cell.angle_beta   90.00
_cell.angle_gamma   90.00
#
_symmetry.space_group_name_H-M   'P 1'
#
loop_
_entity.id
_entity.type
_entity.pdbx_description
1 polymer ?
#
loop_
_entity_poly.entity_id
_entity_poly.type
_entity_poly.pdbx_seq_one_letter_code
_entity_poly.pdbx_strand_id
1 'polypeptide(L)'
;AVLNPDSEPGPTSIFTLIEFLKMNENIGIVGPKVISSDGSFQRSCRRGVARPAAVFSYFLGLAKRYPNDQRFTGYHLNHLDENEINEVSGVSGSCMVIRRKTLKDIGYFDEQFFAYQEDSDYCLRAKERGWKVYYNPHSIVKHKGGMGGANSVPMKAIFEWHRSYYKYYFKHFADDYSMIFNIFYSIAMVGKLIFAEGKYLIKQ
;
A
#
# COMPACT_ATOMS: atom_id res chain seq x y z
N ALA A 1 -0.33 -1.27 -17.26
CA ALA A 1 0.10 -0.45 -16.13
C ALA A 1 -1.11 0.18 -15.45
N VAL A 2 -1.04 0.37 -14.16
CA VAL A 2 -1.95 1.20 -13.35
C VAL A 2 -1.16 2.45 -12.97
N LEU A 3 -1.78 3.61 -13.08
CA LEU A 3 -1.14 4.90 -12.86
C LEU A 3 -2.16 5.89 -12.32
N ASN A 4 -1.85 6.56 -11.22
CA ASN A 4 -2.68 7.65 -10.72
C ASN A 4 -2.59 8.88 -11.63
N PRO A 5 -3.65 9.70 -11.71
CA PRO A 5 -3.65 10.91 -12.55
C PRO A 5 -2.58 11.95 -12.17
N ASP A 6 -2.12 11.93 -10.90
CA ASP A 6 -1.09 12.83 -10.34
C ASP A 6 0.30 12.18 -10.25
N SER A 7 0.51 11.08 -10.98
CA SER A 7 1.80 10.40 -11.13
C SER A 7 2.46 10.78 -12.46
N GLU A 8 3.73 11.13 -12.40
CA GLU A 8 4.56 11.53 -13.55
C GLU A 8 5.73 10.52 -13.70
N PRO A 9 5.58 9.48 -14.54
CA PRO A 9 6.68 8.56 -14.83
C PRO A 9 7.81 9.28 -15.58
N GLY A 10 9.05 8.97 -15.22
CA GLY A 10 10.20 9.36 -16.03
C GLY A 10 10.16 8.69 -17.43
N PRO A 11 10.91 9.18 -18.41
CA PRO A 11 10.82 8.76 -19.83
C PRO A 11 10.94 7.25 -20.03
N THR A 12 11.74 6.56 -19.24
CA THR A 12 11.98 5.11 -19.35
C THR A 12 11.32 4.29 -18.25
N SER A 13 10.64 4.93 -17.26
CA SER A 13 10.19 4.27 -16.04
C SER A 13 9.30 3.05 -16.31
N ILE A 14 8.27 3.20 -17.12
CA ILE A 14 7.34 2.10 -17.42
C ILE A 14 8.05 1.01 -18.23
N PHE A 15 8.91 1.38 -19.15
CA PHE A 15 9.71 0.43 -19.94
C PHE A 15 10.62 -0.41 -19.04
N THR A 16 11.33 0.22 -18.10
CA THR A 16 12.19 -0.47 -17.12
C THR A 16 11.42 -1.53 -16.32
N LEU A 17 10.20 -1.21 -15.86
CA LEU A 17 9.35 -2.16 -15.15
C LEU A 17 8.87 -3.32 -16.05
N ILE A 18 8.55 -3.04 -17.31
CA ILE A 18 8.14 -4.07 -18.28
C ILE A 18 9.29 -5.03 -18.58
N GLU A 19 10.50 -4.51 -18.83
CA GLU A 19 11.68 -5.35 -19.08
C GLU A 19 12.00 -6.21 -17.83
N PHE A 20 11.91 -5.65 -16.64
CA PHE A 20 12.09 -6.42 -15.39
C PHE A 20 11.09 -7.57 -15.26
N LEU A 21 9.82 -7.35 -15.60
CA LEU A 21 8.83 -8.42 -15.65
C LEU A 21 9.18 -9.50 -16.68
N LYS A 22 9.72 -9.14 -17.84
CA LYS A 22 10.09 -10.11 -18.88
C LYS A 22 11.22 -11.03 -18.44
N MET A 23 12.17 -10.55 -17.66
CA MET A 23 13.33 -11.31 -17.19
C MET A 23 12.96 -12.43 -16.20
N ASN A 24 11.80 -12.36 -15.57
CA ASN A 24 11.39 -13.33 -14.55
C ASN A 24 9.89 -13.63 -14.64
N GLU A 25 9.56 -14.82 -15.10
CA GLU A 25 8.17 -15.23 -15.36
C GLU A 25 7.30 -15.35 -14.09
N ASN A 26 7.90 -15.54 -12.92
CA ASN A 26 7.19 -15.66 -11.65
C ASN A 26 6.80 -14.30 -11.04
N ILE A 27 7.32 -13.18 -11.59
CA ILE A 27 6.94 -11.85 -11.13
C ILE A 27 5.60 -11.47 -11.76
N GLY A 28 4.61 -11.27 -10.91
CA GLY A 28 3.26 -10.86 -11.31
C GLY A 28 3.05 -9.36 -11.33
N ILE A 29 3.69 -8.66 -10.37
CA ILE A 29 3.51 -7.22 -10.16
C ILE A 29 4.86 -6.59 -9.83
N VAL A 30 5.10 -5.39 -10.38
CA VAL A 30 6.27 -4.58 -10.03
C VAL A 30 5.88 -3.12 -9.90
N GLY A 31 6.39 -2.44 -8.86
CA GLY A 31 6.25 -1.01 -8.64
C GLY A 31 7.61 -0.29 -8.68
N PRO A 32 7.62 1.01 -9.03
CA PRO A 32 8.82 1.84 -9.08
C PRO A 32 9.19 2.43 -7.71
N LYS A 33 10.34 3.09 -7.64
CA LYS A 33 10.62 4.09 -6.63
C LYS A 33 9.72 5.31 -6.88
N VAL A 34 8.92 5.66 -5.88
CA VAL A 34 8.07 6.85 -5.95
C VAL A 34 8.68 7.95 -5.12
N ILE A 35 8.78 9.13 -5.70
CA ILE A 35 9.27 10.34 -5.04
C ILE A 35 8.19 11.44 -5.05
N SER A 36 8.18 12.26 -4.02
CA SER A 36 7.33 13.44 -3.92
C SER A 36 7.83 14.57 -4.82
N SER A 37 7.06 15.65 -4.93
CA SER A 37 7.45 16.83 -5.73
C SER A 37 8.76 17.49 -5.27
N ASP A 38 9.10 17.37 -3.98
CA ASP A 38 10.35 17.85 -3.37
C ASP A 38 11.53 16.87 -3.52
N GLY A 39 11.32 15.73 -4.20
CA GLY A 39 12.33 14.69 -4.38
C GLY A 39 12.42 13.69 -3.23
N SER A 40 11.66 13.84 -2.15
CA SER A 40 11.69 12.91 -1.01
C SER A 40 11.06 11.56 -1.38
N PHE A 41 11.62 10.47 -0.81
CA PHE A 41 11.13 9.11 -1.04
C PHE A 41 9.77 8.88 -0.38
N GLN A 42 8.78 8.44 -1.15
CA GLN A 42 7.48 8.03 -0.64
C GLN A 42 7.51 6.58 -0.16
N ARG A 43 7.73 6.37 1.14
CA ARG A 43 7.84 5.03 1.75
C ARG A 43 6.64 4.13 1.49
N SER A 44 5.46 4.70 1.25
CA SER A 44 4.23 3.97 0.94
C SER A 44 4.24 3.28 -0.42
N CYS A 45 5.23 3.56 -1.29
CA CYS A 45 5.31 2.93 -2.61
C CYS A 45 5.64 1.43 -2.55
N ARG A 46 6.20 0.95 -1.43
CA ARG A 46 6.43 -0.47 -1.15
C ARG A 46 5.96 -0.79 0.27
N ARG A 47 5.37 -1.96 0.45
CA ARG A 47 4.74 -2.34 1.71
C ARG A 47 4.90 -3.83 2.01
N GLY A 48 4.96 -4.14 3.30
CA GLY A 48 4.67 -5.46 3.82
C GLY A 48 3.17 -5.70 3.90
N VAL A 49 2.78 -6.88 4.33
CA VAL A 49 1.37 -7.23 4.55
C VAL A 49 0.82 -6.38 5.71
N ALA A 50 -0.34 -5.75 5.51
CA ALA A 50 -1.00 -4.92 6.51
C ALA A 50 -1.73 -5.76 7.59
N ARG A 51 -1.02 -6.71 8.23
CA ARG A 51 -1.55 -7.46 9.38
C ARG A 51 -1.73 -6.54 10.58
N PRO A 52 -2.65 -6.83 11.51
CA PRO A 52 -2.93 -6.00 12.68
C PRO A 52 -1.68 -5.56 13.45
N ALA A 53 -0.76 -6.47 13.74
CA ALA A 53 0.48 -6.15 14.45
C ALA A 53 1.34 -5.10 13.74
N ALA A 54 1.51 -5.22 12.41
CA ALA A 54 2.28 -4.27 11.61
C ALA A 54 1.59 -2.90 11.53
N VAL A 55 0.25 -2.90 11.38
CA VAL A 55 -0.57 -1.70 11.34
C VAL A 55 -0.59 -0.98 12.68
N PHE A 56 -0.77 -1.69 13.80
CA PHE A 56 -0.70 -1.12 15.14
C PHE A 56 0.69 -0.57 15.46
N SER A 57 1.75 -1.30 15.11
CA SER A 57 3.13 -0.81 15.28
C SER A 57 3.36 0.52 14.57
N TYR A 58 2.84 0.65 13.36
CA TYR A 58 2.91 1.89 12.59
C TYR A 58 2.14 3.03 13.30
N PHE A 59 0.89 2.79 13.72
CA PHE A 59 0.06 3.82 14.37
C PHE A 59 0.56 4.25 15.75
N LEU A 60 1.16 3.32 16.49
CA LEU A 60 1.78 3.62 17.80
C LEU A 60 3.15 4.29 17.66
N GLY A 61 3.62 4.53 16.43
CA GLY A 61 4.91 5.15 16.16
C GLY A 61 6.11 4.26 16.46
N LEU A 62 5.91 2.96 16.72
CA LEU A 62 6.98 2.01 17.03
C LEU A 62 7.95 1.86 15.86
N ALA A 63 7.46 1.88 14.62
CA ALA A 63 8.29 1.87 13.43
C ALA A 63 9.22 3.10 13.33
N LYS A 64 8.82 4.24 13.89
CA LYS A 64 9.66 5.45 13.96
C LYS A 64 10.65 5.37 15.13
N ARG A 65 10.24 4.79 16.25
CA ARG A 65 11.07 4.63 17.45
C ARG A 65 12.16 3.58 17.27
N TYR A 66 11.87 2.51 16.51
CA TYR A 66 12.73 1.36 16.26
C TYR A 66 12.89 1.11 14.75
N PRO A 67 13.54 2.02 14.00
CA PRO A 67 13.54 2.00 12.53
C PRO A 67 14.26 0.80 11.91
N ASN A 68 15.14 0.15 12.63
CA ASN A 68 15.91 -1.02 12.17
C ASN A 68 15.31 -2.36 12.65
N ASP A 69 14.26 -2.34 13.46
CA ASP A 69 13.64 -3.56 13.97
C ASP A 69 12.50 -4.01 13.05
N GLN A 70 12.71 -5.14 12.36
CA GLN A 70 11.76 -5.70 11.41
C GLN A 70 10.37 -5.99 12.03
N ARG A 71 10.29 -6.26 13.34
CA ARG A 71 9.02 -6.49 14.02
C ARG A 71 8.10 -5.28 13.97
N PHE A 72 8.66 -4.07 13.96
CA PHE A 72 7.93 -2.80 13.96
C PHE A 72 7.90 -2.11 12.60
N THR A 73 8.88 -2.38 11.73
CA THR A 73 9.02 -1.73 10.43
C THR A 73 8.38 -2.50 9.28
N GLY A 74 7.76 -3.65 9.56
CA GLY A 74 7.22 -4.57 8.57
C GLY A 74 6.18 -3.99 7.63
N TYR A 75 5.46 -2.91 8.02
CA TYR A 75 4.45 -2.31 7.16
C TYR A 75 5.06 -1.48 6.01
N HIS A 76 5.96 -0.54 6.30
CA HIS A 76 6.61 0.30 5.27
C HIS A 76 8.01 -0.19 4.87
N LEU A 77 8.43 -1.34 5.40
CA LEU A 77 9.71 -1.96 5.07
C LEU A 77 10.91 -0.99 5.22
N ASN A 78 10.90 -0.20 6.31
CA ASN A 78 11.92 0.83 6.55
C ASN A 78 13.34 0.29 6.72
N HIS A 79 13.46 -1.01 7.02
CA HIS A 79 14.73 -1.72 7.16
C HIS A 79 15.37 -2.08 5.82
N LEU A 80 14.63 -1.95 4.69
CA LEU A 80 15.17 -2.22 3.36
C LEU A 80 15.74 -0.94 2.75
N ASP A 81 16.85 -1.07 2.02
CA ASP A 81 17.40 0.04 1.23
C ASP A 81 16.41 0.45 0.13
N GLU A 82 16.19 1.75 -0.01
CA GLU A 82 15.31 2.30 -1.04
C GLU A 82 15.89 2.28 -2.45
N ASN A 83 17.18 1.95 -2.59
CA ASN A 83 17.90 1.89 -3.85
C ASN A 83 18.16 0.45 -4.33
N GLU A 84 17.65 -0.54 -3.59
CA GLU A 84 17.77 -1.95 -3.97
C GLU A 84 16.46 -2.53 -4.47
N ILE A 85 16.56 -3.47 -5.42
CA ILE A 85 15.42 -4.27 -5.88
C ILE A 85 15.06 -5.26 -4.77
N ASN A 86 13.79 -5.25 -4.36
CA ASN A 86 13.34 -6.13 -3.28
C ASN A 86 12.03 -6.83 -3.64
N GLU A 87 11.89 -8.09 -3.27
CA GLU A 87 10.60 -8.74 -3.18
C GLU A 87 9.83 -8.14 -2.00
N VAL A 88 8.60 -7.70 -2.24
CA VAL A 88 7.75 -7.02 -1.25
C VAL A 88 6.36 -7.66 -1.20
N SER A 89 5.54 -7.27 -0.23
CA SER A 89 4.18 -7.79 -0.17
C SER A 89 3.17 -6.92 -0.90
N GLY A 90 3.51 -5.69 -1.19
CA GLY A 90 2.66 -4.79 -1.96
C GLY A 90 3.43 -3.58 -2.49
N VAL A 91 2.93 -3.05 -3.58
CA VAL A 91 3.36 -1.79 -4.18
C VAL A 91 2.17 -0.86 -4.34
N SER A 92 2.42 0.45 -4.40
CA SER A 92 1.36 1.44 -4.46
C SER A 92 0.67 1.48 -5.83
N GLY A 93 -0.65 1.64 -5.82
CA GLY A 93 -1.45 1.94 -7.00
C GLY A 93 -1.12 3.28 -7.68
N SER A 94 -0.29 4.13 -7.04
CA SER A 94 0.22 5.35 -7.69
C SER A 94 0.97 5.05 -8.99
N CYS A 95 1.70 3.94 -9.02
CA CYS A 95 2.24 3.34 -10.25
C CYS A 95 2.57 1.86 -10.01
N MET A 96 1.97 0.97 -10.78
CA MET A 96 2.36 -0.43 -10.81
C MET A 96 2.19 -1.03 -12.21
N VAL A 97 3.03 -1.97 -12.56
CA VAL A 97 2.89 -2.77 -13.78
C VAL A 97 2.52 -4.19 -13.40
N ILE A 98 1.43 -4.67 -13.98
CA ILE A 98 0.85 -5.99 -13.71
C ILE A 98 1.06 -6.86 -14.96
N ARG A 99 1.57 -8.06 -14.77
CA ARG A 99 1.68 -9.07 -15.82
C ARG A 99 0.28 -9.49 -16.30
N ARG A 100 0.09 -9.57 -17.59
CA ARG A 100 -1.21 -9.99 -18.17
C ARG A 100 -1.67 -11.37 -17.69
N LYS A 101 -0.75 -12.30 -17.45
CA LYS A 101 -1.04 -13.62 -16.89
C LYS A 101 -1.62 -13.50 -15.47
N THR A 102 -1.01 -12.67 -14.62
CA THR A 102 -1.49 -12.37 -13.26
C THR A 102 -2.89 -11.78 -13.27
N LEU A 103 -3.12 -10.77 -14.14
CA LEU A 103 -4.46 -10.17 -14.29
C LEU A 103 -5.52 -11.20 -14.71
N LYS A 104 -5.17 -12.16 -15.58
CA LYS A 104 -6.09 -13.23 -15.98
C LYS A 104 -6.36 -14.23 -14.87
N ASP A 105 -5.38 -14.46 -14.00
CA ASP A 105 -5.43 -15.45 -12.92
C ASP A 105 -6.22 -14.95 -11.70
N ILE A 106 -6.03 -13.68 -11.32
CA ILE A 106 -6.63 -13.10 -10.11
C ILE A 106 -7.77 -12.11 -10.36
N GLY A 107 -8.04 -11.76 -11.62
CA GLY A 107 -9.08 -10.81 -12.01
C GLY A 107 -8.68 -9.36 -11.77
N TYR A 108 -9.68 -8.50 -11.66
CA TYR A 108 -9.54 -7.05 -11.49
C TYR A 108 -9.44 -6.65 -10.00
N PHE A 109 -9.28 -5.34 -9.76
CA PHE A 109 -9.37 -4.75 -8.42
C PHE A 109 -10.76 -5.02 -7.83
N ASP A 110 -10.80 -5.21 -6.52
CA ASP A 110 -12.04 -5.44 -5.80
C ASP A 110 -12.75 -4.09 -5.56
N GLU A 111 -13.92 -3.92 -6.17
CA GLU A 111 -14.71 -2.69 -6.14
C GLU A 111 -15.27 -2.33 -4.75
N GLN A 112 -15.18 -3.25 -3.77
CA GLN A 112 -15.51 -2.91 -2.39
C GLN A 112 -14.60 -1.80 -1.82
N PHE A 113 -13.37 -1.66 -2.36
CA PHE A 113 -12.42 -0.61 -1.99
C PHE A 113 -12.63 0.60 -2.89
N PHE A 114 -13.33 1.61 -2.41
CA PHE A 114 -13.49 2.86 -3.15
C PHE A 114 -12.17 3.62 -3.32
N ALA A 115 -11.35 3.62 -2.28
CA ALA A 115 -10.01 4.19 -2.26
C ALA A 115 -9.20 3.57 -1.12
N TYR A 116 -7.89 3.47 -1.28
CA TYR A 116 -6.96 2.85 -0.34
C TYR A 116 -7.16 1.34 -0.16
N GLN A 117 -6.10 0.61 0.08
CA GLN A 117 -6.04 -0.85 0.24
C GLN A 117 -6.45 -1.68 -0.99
N GLU A 118 -6.98 -1.09 -2.07
CA GLU A 118 -7.25 -1.81 -3.33
C GLU A 118 -5.96 -2.41 -3.91
N ASP A 119 -4.86 -1.67 -3.82
CA ASP A 119 -3.54 -2.10 -4.26
C ASP A 119 -2.94 -3.17 -3.35
N SER A 120 -3.13 -3.03 -2.03
CA SER A 120 -2.69 -4.04 -1.05
C SER A 120 -3.47 -5.34 -1.20
N ASP A 121 -4.79 -5.25 -1.39
CA ASP A 121 -5.66 -6.40 -1.69
C ASP A 121 -5.20 -7.12 -2.96
N TYR A 122 -4.97 -6.35 -4.03
CA TYR A 122 -4.56 -6.90 -5.30
C TYR A 122 -3.22 -7.62 -5.22
N CYS A 123 -2.24 -7.01 -4.56
CA CYS A 123 -0.92 -7.62 -4.35
C CYS A 123 -1.01 -8.87 -3.46
N LEU A 124 -1.83 -8.86 -2.42
CA LEU A 124 -1.99 -10.02 -1.53
C LEU A 124 -2.63 -11.19 -2.28
N ARG A 125 -3.71 -10.96 -3.04
CA ARG A 125 -4.34 -12.00 -3.89
C ARG A 125 -3.36 -12.57 -4.92
N ALA A 126 -2.50 -11.75 -5.49
CA ALA A 126 -1.46 -12.21 -6.41
C ALA A 126 -0.48 -13.15 -5.69
N LYS A 127 -0.03 -12.79 -4.48
CA LYS A 127 0.88 -13.63 -3.68
C LYS A 127 0.24 -14.94 -3.26
N GLU A 128 -1.02 -14.96 -2.91
CA GLU A 128 -1.79 -16.16 -2.57
C GLU A 128 -1.89 -17.15 -3.75
N ARG A 129 -1.79 -16.64 -4.98
CA ARG A 129 -1.70 -17.45 -6.22
C ARG A 129 -0.26 -17.78 -6.65
N GLY A 130 0.73 -17.49 -5.78
CA GLY A 130 2.15 -17.78 -6.05
C GLY A 130 2.88 -16.77 -6.90
N TRP A 131 2.25 -15.64 -7.26
CA TRP A 131 2.93 -14.57 -7.97
C TRP A 131 3.80 -13.75 -7.03
N LYS A 132 4.99 -13.37 -7.50
CA LYS A 132 5.88 -12.47 -6.76
C LYS A 132 5.54 -11.01 -7.05
N VAL A 133 5.70 -10.18 -6.04
CA VAL A 133 5.56 -8.71 -6.12
C VAL A 133 6.92 -8.08 -5.84
N TYR A 134 7.36 -7.19 -6.71
CA TYR A 134 8.68 -6.56 -6.59
C TYR A 134 8.61 -5.03 -6.58
N TYR A 135 9.52 -4.45 -5.84
CA TYR A 135 9.89 -3.05 -5.92
C TYR A 135 11.18 -2.93 -6.73
N ASN A 136 11.20 -2.04 -7.73
CA ASN A 136 12.36 -1.81 -8.59
C ASN A 136 12.72 -0.31 -8.61
N PRO A 137 13.76 0.12 -7.89
CA PRO A 137 14.16 1.53 -7.78
C PRO A 137 14.84 2.10 -9.03
N HIS A 138 15.22 1.26 -10.00
CA HIS A 138 15.75 1.76 -11.29
C HIS A 138 14.67 2.42 -12.14
N SER A 139 13.40 2.24 -11.79
CA SER A 139 12.27 3.00 -12.30
C SER A 139 11.87 4.06 -11.28
N ILE A 140 11.82 5.33 -11.67
CA ILE A 140 11.45 6.45 -10.79
C ILE A 140 10.20 7.12 -11.33
N VAL A 141 9.23 7.34 -10.42
CA VAL A 141 7.98 8.04 -10.72
C VAL A 141 7.79 9.16 -9.70
N LYS A 142 7.51 10.37 -10.16
CA LYS A 142 7.06 11.45 -9.27
C LYS A 142 5.57 11.31 -9.03
N HIS A 143 5.14 11.43 -7.77
CA HIS A 143 3.74 11.42 -7.40
C HIS A 143 3.45 12.59 -6.46
N LYS A 144 2.62 13.51 -6.91
CA LYS A 144 2.30 14.73 -6.14
C LYS A 144 1.58 14.39 -4.85
N GLY A 145 0.70 13.40 -4.90
CA GLY A 145 -0.09 12.97 -3.76
C GLY A 145 -1.18 13.97 -3.36
N GLY A 146 -2.30 13.45 -2.86
CA GLY A 146 -3.39 14.27 -2.37
C GLY A 146 -4.25 14.94 -3.45
N MET A 147 -3.86 14.92 -4.71
CA MET A 147 -4.65 15.51 -5.82
C MET A 147 -5.91 14.67 -6.12
N GLY A 148 -5.90 13.39 -5.79
CA GLY A 148 -7.00 12.45 -6.02
C GLY A 148 -8.14 12.50 -5.02
N GLY A 149 -8.40 13.64 -4.37
CA GLY A 149 -9.56 13.81 -3.50
C GLY A 149 -9.25 13.96 -2.00
N ALA A 150 -8.07 13.54 -1.52
CA ALA A 150 -7.71 13.70 -0.10
C ALA A 150 -7.64 15.16 0.33
N ASN A 151 -7.19 16.04 -0.56
CA ASN A 151 -7.14 17.50 -0.29
C ASN A 151 -8.44 18.21 -0.66
N SER A 152 -9.23 17.68 -1.60
CA SER A 152 -10.49 18.30 -2.03
C SER A 152 -11.67 17.92 -1.14
N VAL A 153 -11.69 16.70 -0.57
CA VAL A 153 -12.73 16.22 0.35
C VAL A 153 -12.08 15.45 1.51
N PRO A 154 -11.37 16.16 2.43
CA PRO A 154 -10.54 15.51 3.45
C PRO A 154 -11.31 14.59 4.40
N MET A 155 -12.52 14.96 4.82
CA MET A 155 -13.37 14.10 5.69
C MET A 155 -13.71 12.78 5.00
N LYS A 156 -14.08 12.80 3.72
CA LYS A 156 -14.34 11.60 2.95
C LYS A 156 -13.07 10.74 2.83
N ALA A 157 -11.92 11.36 2.61
CA ALA A 157 -10.65 10.65 2.54
C ALA A 157 -10.29 9.98 3.87
N ILE A 158 -10.50 10.65 5.02
CA ILE A 158 -10.33 10.08 6.35
C ILE A 158 -11.25 8.87 6.55
N PHE A 159 -12.52 9.01 6.23
CA PHE A 159 -13.51 7.94 6.34
C PHE A 159 -13.15 6.73 5.46
N GLU A 160 -12.90 6.95 4.15
CA GLU A 160 -12.59 5.86 3.22
C GLU A 160 -11.27 5.15 3.56
N TRP A 161 -10.29 5.87 4.09
CA TRP A 161 -9.06 5.27 4.55
C TRP A 161 -9.32 4.26 5.68
N HIS A 162 -10.07 4.65 6.73
CA HIS A 162 -10.39 3.77 7.86
C HIS A 162 -11.30 2.61 7.43
N ARG A 163 -12.31 2.89 6.60
CA ARG A 163 -13.22 1.90 6.04
C ARG A 163 -12.48 0.84 5.24
N SER A 164 -11.52 1.24 4.41
CA SER A 164 -10.76 0.31 3.57
C SER A 164 -9.81 -0.57 4.40
N TYR A 165 -9.16 -0.03 5.43
CA TYR A 165 -8.38 -0.86 6.37
C TYR A 165 -9.25 -1.85 7.13
N TYR A 166 -10.44 -1.44 7.56
CA TYR A 166 -11.41 -2.32 8.21
C TYR A 166 -11.82 -3.45 7.27
N LYS A 167 -12.24 -3.15 6.04
CA LYS A 167 -12.61 -4.14 5.05
C LYS A 167 -11.48 -5.08 4.69
N TYR A 168 -10.27 -4.56 4.51
CA TYR A 168 -9.09 -5.35 4.21
C TYR A 168 -8.78 -6.36 5.33
N TYR A 169 -8.88 -5.94 6.59
CA TYR A 169 -8.72 -6.84 7.74
C TYR A 169 -9.76 -7.96 7.73
N PHE A 170 -11.04 -7.62 7.60
CA PHE A 170 -12.11 -8.61 7.63
C PHE A 170 -12.08 -9.56 6.44
N LYS A 171 -11.63 -9.09 5.28
CA LYS A 171 -11.49 -9.92 4.09
C LYS A 171 -10.36 -10.95 4.19
N HIS A 172 -9.23 -10.58 4.80
CA HIS A 172 -8.02 -11.38 4.69
C HIS A 172 -7.53 -11.99 6.00
N PHE A 173 -7.93 -11.46 7.15
CA PHE A 173 -7.31 -11.84 8.41
C PHE A 173 -8.29 -12.15 9.55
N ALA A 174 -9.54 -11.80 9.46
CA ALA A 174 -10.48 -11.98 10.57
C ALA A 174 -10.57 -13.45 11.04
N ASP A 175 -10.46 -14.40 10.10
CA ASP A 175 -10.49 -15.84 10.39
C ASP A 175 -9.22 -16.34 11.09
N ASP A 176 -8.12 -15.59 11.00
CA ASP A 176 -6.85 -15.90 11.70
C ASP A 176 -6.92 -15.54 13.20
N TYR A 177 -7.96 -14.82 13.65
CA TYR A 177 -8.06 -14.27 15.01
C TYR A 177 -9.36 -14.68 15.70
N SER A 178 -9.34 -14.68 17.03
CA SER A 178 -10.55 -14.95 17.82
C SER A 178 -11.63 -13.89 17.62
N MET A 179 -12.89 -14.27 17.85
CA MET A 179 -14.04 -13.35 17.83
C MET A 179 -13.83 -12.16 18.79
N ILE A 180 -13.24 -12.39 19.96
CA ILE A 180 -12.94 -11.33 20.93
C ILE A 180 -11.96 -10.31 20.34
N PHE A 181 -10.91 -10.79 19.66
CA PHE A 181 -9.97 -9.91 18.98
C PHE A 181 -10.63 -9.11 17.84
N ASN A 182 -11.51 -9.74 17.08
CA ASN A 182 -12.24 -9.08 15.98
C ASN A 182 -13.15 -7.95 16.50
N ILE A 183 -13.81 -8.16 17.65
CA ILE A 183 -14.60 -7.12 18.33
C ILE A 183 -13.68 -5.97 18.79
N PHE A 184 -12.56 -6.30 19.45
CA PHE A 184 -11.58 -5.30 19.88
C PHE A 184 -11.03 -4.48 18.70
N TYR A 185 -10.66 -5.16 17.62
CA TYR A 185 -10.18 -4.50 16.40
C TYR A 185 -11.21 -3.53 15.82
N SER A 186 -12.48 -3.95 15.78
CA SER A 186 -13.59 -3.10 15.31
C SER A 186 -13.75 -1.84 16.16
N ILE A 187 -13.76 -2.00 17.49
CA ILE A 187 -13.86 -0.87 18.41
C ILE A 187 -12.66 0.08 18.24
N ALA A 188 -11.44 -0.46 18.15
CA ALA A 188 -10.23 0.32 17.95
C ALA A 188 -10.25 1.12 16.62
N MET A 189 -10.73 0.51 15.53
CA MET A 189 -10.83 1.18 14.23
C MET A 189 -11.88 2.28 14.22
N VAL A 190 -13.04 2.06 14.86
CA VAL A 190 -14.09 3.10 15.00
C VAL A 190 -13.59 4.24 15.88
N GLY A 191 -12.97 3.94 17.02
CA GLY A 191 -12.40 4.96 17.91
C GLY A 191 -11.33 5.80 17.21
N LYS A 192 -10.48 5.15 16.40
CA LYS A 192 -9.47 5.85 15.61
C LYS A 192 -10.08 6.74 14.54
N LEU A 193 -11.14 6.32 13.87
CA LEU A 193 -11.88 7.13 12.92
C LEU A 193 -12.44 8.38 13.59
N ILE A 194 -13.19 8.22 14.70
CA ILE A 194 -13.77 9.35 15.45
C ILE A 194 -12.68 10.34 15.89
N PHE A 195 -11.55 9.82 16.38
CA PHE A 195 -10.42 10.66 16.78
C PHE A 195 -9.82 11.42 15.59
N ALA A 196 -9.68 10.79 14.44
CA ALA A 196 -9.12 11.40 13.24
C ALA A 196 -10.04 12.50 12.67
N GLU A 197 -11.34 12.25 12.65
CA GLU A 197 -12.35 13.23 12.22
C GLU A 197 -12.44 14.41 13.20
N GLY A 198 -12.47 14.14 14.51
CA GLY A 198 -12.47 15.18 15.55
C GLY A 198 -11.21 16.06 15.48
N LYS A 199 -10.04 15.45 15.31
CA LYS A 199 -8.77 16.19 15.14
C LYS A 199 -8.77 17.07 13.87
N TYR A 200 -9.41 16.61 12.82
CA TYR A 200 -9.54 17.40 11.60
C TYR A 200 -10.44 18.62 11.81
N LEU A 201 -11.59 18.44 12.47
CA LEU A 201 -12.53 19.53 12.77
C LEU A 201 -11.95 20.60 13.70
N ILE A 202 -11.10 20.22 14.67
CA ILE A 202 -10.45 21.19 15.59
C ILE A 202 -9.35 22.02 14.88
N LYS A 203 -8.81 21.53 13.74
CA LYS A 203 -7.74 22.23 13.01
C LYS A 203 -8.24 23.21 11.95
N GLN A 204 -9.54 23.22 11.68
CA GLN A 204 -10.19 24.21 10.83
C GLN A 204 -10.52 25.51 11.62
#